data_05f11940bfafeee0e4496e064fba4a0e
#
_entry.id   05f11940bfafeee0e4496e064fba4a0e
#
_cell.length_a   1.000
_cell.length_b   1.000
_cell.length_c   1.000
_cell.angle_alpha   90.00
_cell.angle_beta   90.00
_cell.angle_gamma   90.00
#
_symmetry.space_group_name_H-M   'P 1'
#
loop_
_entity.id
_entity.type
_entity.pdbx_description
1 polymer ?
#
loop_
_entity_poly.entity_id
_entity_poly.type
_entity_poly.pdbx_seq_one_letter_code
_entity_poly.pdbx_strand_id
1 'polypeptide(L)'
;MLKWIKELTYKIEDRAANAGLLYRIARRYYANVIEKESVLANITSADHVLCIGGGMCPFTAILFHQVTGAKVTVIDNNLLCIPKAQQVIARLGIGESVKVLYKDGGCSELDYSQYSVIHLALQVSPIEQVFSHVKQHALPGTRLLMRRPKIYLDNMYCRLSHNELSHRPYITHKSRNIGSTLLYTKQMEVAGAFA
;
A
#
# COMPACT_ATOMS: atom_id res chain seq x y z
N MET A 1 -15.17 12.96 -11.15
CA MET A 1 -13.80 12.89 -11.72
C MET A 1 -12.99 11.70 -11.20
N LEU A 2 -13.03 11.36 -9.91
CA LEU A 2 -12.39 10.16 -9.34
C LEU A 2 -12.86 8.82 -9.95
N LYS A 3 -14.12 8.73 -10.36
CA LYS A 3 -14.68 7.49 -10.96
C LYS A 3 -13.93 7.06 -12.22
N TRP A 4 -13.61 7.99 -13.11
CA TRP A 4 -12.94 7.71 -14.38
C TRP A 4 -11.51 7.17 -14.22
N ILE A 5 -10.73 7.71 -13.27
CA ILE A 5 -9.35 7.22 -13.02
C ILE A 5 -9.39 5.82 -12.41
N LYS A 6 -10.29 5.61 -11.44
CA LYS A 6 -10.52 4.27 -10.89
C LYS A 6 -10.91 3.28 -11.99
N GLU A 7 -11.82 3.67 -12.90
CA GLU A 7 -12.23 2.82 -14.02
C GLU A 7 -11.09 2.55 -15.02
N LEU A 8 -10.25 3.54 -15.31
CA LEU A 8 -9.10 3.36 -16.21
C LEU A 8 -8.05 2.45 -15.57
N THR A 9 -7.73 2.66 -14.30
CA THR A 9 -6.81 1.79 -13.56
C THR A 9 -7.36 0.36 -13.49
N TYR A 10 -8.66 0.21 -13.23
CA TYR A 10 -9.35 -1.06 -13.23
C TYR A 10 -9.23 -1.82 -14.56
N LYS A 11 -9.42 -1.13 -15.69
CA LYS A 11 -9.26 -1.73 -17.03
C LYS A 11 -7.82 -2.12 -17.34
N ILE A 12 -6.84 -1.34 -16.88
CA ILE A 12 -5.42 -1.66 -17.05
C ILE A 12 -5.04 -2.87 -16.20
N GLU A 13 -5.49 -2.91 -14.95
CA GLU A 13 -5.23 -4.03 -14.04
C GLU A 13 -5.91 -5.32 -14.49
N ASP A 14 -7.15 -5.25 -14.98
CA ASP A 14 -7.87 -6.41 -15.53
C ASP A 14 -7.16 -6.98 -16.77
N ARG A 15 -6.68 -6.14 -17.67
CA ARG A 15 -5.89 -6.56 -18.83
C ARG A 15 -4.51 -7.08 -18.42
N ALA A 16 -3.87 -6.49 -17.43
CA ALA A 16 -2.57 -6.92 -16.93
C ALA A 16 -2.66 -8.29 -16.24
N ALA A 17 -3.75 -8.55 -15.51
CA ALA A 17 -4.00 -9.85 -14.88
C ALA A 17 -4.15 -10.99 -15.92
N ASN A 18 -4.58 -10.66 -17.15
CA ASN A 18 -4.85 -11.63 -18.21
C ASN A 18 -3.76 -11.72 -19.29
N ALA A 19 -2.85 -10.74 -19.40
CA ALA A 19 -1.83 -10.68 -20.45
C ALA A 19 -0.42 -10.62 -19.84
N GLY A 20 0.36 -11.68 -19.96
CA GLY A 20 1.71 -11.79 -19.41
C GLY A 20 2.68 -10.66 -19.82
N LEU A 21 2.51 -10.07 -21.00
CA LEU A 21 3.30 -8.92 -21.45
C LEU A 21 2.97 -7.65 -20.66
N LEU A 22 1.69 -7.35 -20.44
CA LEU A 22 1.25 -6.18 -19.67
C LEU A 22 1.66 -6.31 -18.19
N TYR A 23 1.60 -7.53 -17.64
CA TYR A 23 2.13 -7.81 -16.32
C TYR A 23 3.64 -7.48 -16.23
N ARG A 24 4.45 -7.89 -17.21
CA ARG A 24 5.89 -7.58 -17.24
C ARG A 24 6.18 -6.08 -17.31
N ILE A 25 5.40 -5.33 -18.10
CA ILE A 25 5.53 -3.87 -18.21
C ILE A 25 5.16 -3.18 -16.89
N ALA A 26 4.01 -3.55 -16.31
CA ALA A 26 3.56 -2.99 -15.04
C ALA A 26 4.55 -3.34 -13.91
N ARG A 27 5.03 -4.58 -13.85
CA ARG A 27 6.08 -5.00 -12.92
C ARG A 27 7.33 -4.13 -13.05
N ARG A 28 7.83 -3.88 -14.28
CA ARG A 28 8.99 -3.01 -14.50
C ARG A 28 8.74 -1.57 -14.06
N TYR A 29 7.51 -1.08 -14.25
CA TYR A 29 7.12 0.27 -13.82
C TYR A 29 7.15 0.42 -12.30
N TYR A 30 6.62 -0.58 -11.56
CA TYR A 30 6.55 -0.52 -10.10
C TYR A 30 7.84 -0.96 -9.40
N ALA A 31 8.72 -1.75 -10.04
CA ALA A 31 9.91 -2.31 -9.41
C ALA A 31 10.78 -1.24 -8.72
N ASN A 32 11.13 -0.18 -9.45
CA ASN A 32 11.95 0.91 -8.89
C ASN A 32 11.26 1.66 -7.72
N VAL A 33 9.93 1.76 -7.76
CA VAL A 33 9.15 2.36 -6.65
C VAL A 33 9.26 1.47 -5.41
N ILE A 34 9.03 0.17 -5.58
CA ILE A 34 9.04 -0.80 -4.47
C ILE A 34 10.44 -0.98 -3.88
N GLU A 35 11.49 -1.06 -4.69
CA GLU A 35 12.88 -1.11 -4.22
C GLU A 35 13.19 0.08 -3.30
N LYS A 36 12.83 1.27 -3.73
CA LYS A 36 13.01 2.49 -2.94
C LYS A 36 12.17 2.50 -1.66
N GLU A 37 10.91 2.07 -1.73
CA GLU A 37 10.02 1.98 -0.57
C GLU A 37 10.52 0.93 0.44
N SER A 38 11.04 -0.20 -0.06
CA SER A 38 11.64 -1.25 0.78
C SER A 38 12.86 -0.74 1.54
N VAL A 39 13.73 0.02 0.87
CA VAL A 39 14.89 0.66 1.51
C VAL A 39 14.45 1.72 2.51
N LEU A 40 13.51 2.60 2.13
CA LEU A 40 13.02 3.67 3.01
C LEU A 40 12.45 3.14 4.32
N ALA A 41 11.70 2.04 4.27
CA ALA A 41 11.10 1.42 5.45
C ALA A 41 11.95 0.28 6.03
N ASN A 42 13.14 0.00 5.47
CA ASN A 42 13.99 -1.13 5.87
C ASN A 42 13.21 -2.44 5.97
N ILE A 43 12.50 -2.81 4.89
CA ILE A 43 11.68 -4.03 4.86
C ILE A 43 12.57 -5.24 4.61
N THR A 44 12.41 -6.27 5.41
CA THR A 44 13.17 -7.52 5.36
C THR A 44 12.24 -8.74 5.32
N SER A 45 12.79 -9.93 5.16
CA SER A 45 12.04 -11.19 5.19
C SER A 45 11.41 -11.50 6.56
N ALA A 46 11.85 -10.84 7.63
CA ALA A 46 11.25 -10.96 8.96
C ALA A 46 9.95 -10.14 9.10
N ASP A 47 9.67 -9.25 8.16
CA ASP A 47 8.51 -8.37 8.23
C ASP A 47 7.22 -9.04 7.73
N HIS A 48 6.11 -8.59 8.29
CA HIS A 48 4.77 -8.84 7.75
C HIS A 48 4.19 -7.50 7.28
N VAL A 49 4.03 -7.37 5.97
CA VAL A 49 3.55 -6.14 5.32
C VAL A 49 2.05 -6.23 5.09
N LEU A 50 1.30 -5.21 5.51
CA LEU A 50 -0.09 -5.01 5.11
C LEU A 50 -0.13 -4.01 3.94
N CYS A 51 -0.69 -4.40 2.81
CA CYS A 51 -0.99 -3.51 1.69
C CYS A 51 -2.48 -3.17 1.66
N ILE A 52 -2.85 -1.91 1.88
CA ILE A 52 -4.23 -1.41 1.83
C ILE A 52 -4.49 -0.82 0.43
N GLY A 53 -5.50 -1.33 -0.26
CA GLY A 53 -5.86 -0.94 -1.63
C GLY A 53 -5.08 -1.73 -2.68
N GLY A 54 -5.28 -3.05 -2.73
CA GLY A 54 -4.55 -3.96 -3.62
C GLY A 54 -5.02 -3.97 -5.08
N GLY A 55 -6.27 -3.63 -5.32
CA GLY A 55 -6.88 -3.74 -6.65
C GLY A 55 -6.96 -5.18 -7.17
N MET A 56 -7.26 -5.34 -8.46
CA MET A 56 -7.36 -6.65 -9.12
C MET A 56 -5.98 -7.30 -9.38
N CYS A 57 -4.93 -6.51 -9.47
CA CYS A 57 -3.58 -6.99 -9.67
C CYS A 57 -2.65 -6.35 -8.61
N PRO A 58 -2.39 -7.04 -7.49
CA PRO A 58 -1.69 -6.47 -6.34
C PRO A 58 -0.17 -6.39 -6.57
N PHE A 59 0.26 -5.63 -7.58
CA PHE A 59 1.67 -5.49 -7.97
C PHE A 59 2.56 -5.07 -6.80
N THR A 60 2.09 -4.13 -5.97
CA THR A 60 2.83 -3.66 -4.80
C THR A 60 3.17 -4.80 -3.86
N ALA A 61 2.19 -5.63 -3.52
CA ALA A 61 2.37 -6.75 -2.61
C ALA A 61 3.29 -7.84 -3.20
N ILE A 62 3.06 -8.18 -4.48
CA ILE A 62 3.88 -9.16 -5.19
C ILE A 62 5.34 -8.72 -5.19
N LEU A 63 5.59 -7.44 -5.50
CA LEU A 63 6.95 -6.91 -5.59
C LEU A 63 7.60 -6.76 -4.21
N PHE A 64 6.87 -6.35 -3.16
CA PHE A 64 7.42 -6.36 -1.80
C PHE A 64 7.90 -7.76 -1.43
N HIS A 65 7.05 -8.79 -1.64
CA HIS A 65 7.48 -10.17 -1.39
C HIS A 65 8.71 -10.57 -2.21
N GLN A 66 8.71 -10.28 -3.53
CA GLN A 66 9.81 -10.67 -4.42
C GLN A 66 11.14 -9.98 -4.10
N VAL A 67 11.09 -8.72 -3.65
CA VAL A 67 12.30 -7.91 -3.36
C VAL A 67 12.84 -8.20 -1.96
N THR A 68 11.96 -8.43 -0.98
CA THR A 68 12.36 -8.48 0.43
C THR A 68 12.23 -9.86 1.07
N GLY A 69 11.46 -10.77 0.48
CA GLY A 69 11.07 -12.05 1.10
C GLY A 69 10.00 -11.91 2.20
N ALA A 70 9.52 -10.69 2.49
CA ALA A 70 8.50 -10.44 3.52
C ALA A 70 7.20 -11.21 3.23
N LYS A 71 6.49 -11.58 4.29
CA LYS A 71 5.07 -11.99 4.18
C LYS A 71 4.23 -10.75 3.87
N VAL A 72 3.21 -10.89 3.01
CA VAL A 72 2.36 -9.77 2.64
C VAL A 72 0.89 -10.15 2.73
N THR A 73 0.12 -9.33 3.42
CA THR A 73 -1.34 -9.38 3.36
C THR A 73 -1.85 -8.19 2.55
N VAL A 74 -2.69 -8.45 1.58
CA VAL A 74 -3.37 -7.43 0.77
C VAL A 74 -4.81 -7.34 1.21
N ILE A 75 -5.30 -6.15 1.43
CA ILE A 75 -6.72 -5.91 1.63
C ILE A 75 -7.25 -4.93 0.59
N ASP A 76 -8.50 -5.15 0.18
CA ASP A 76 -9.24 -4.23 -0.67
C ASP A 76 -10.72 -4.28 -0.27
N ASN A 77 -11.38 -3.13 -0.23
CA ASN A 77 -12.79 -3.01 0.10
C ASN A 77 -13.70 -3.13 -1.12
N ASN A 78 -13.15 -3.44 -2.28
CA ASN A 78 -13.92 -3.81 -3.46
C ASN A 78 -13.94 -5.33 -3.66
N LEU A 79 -15.08 -5.92 -3.35
CA LEU A 79 -15.26 -7.37 -3.46
C LEU A 79 -14.93 -7.93 -4.85
N LEU A 80 -15.12 -7.14 -5.92
CA LEU A 80 -14.84 -7.56 -7.30
C LEU A 80 -13.33 -7.71 -7.59
N CYS A 81 -12.47 -7.08 -6.78
CA CYS A 81 -11.01 -7.20 -6.93
C CYS A 81 -10.49 -8.54 -6.40
N ILE A 82 -11.10 -9.07 -5.34
CA ILE A 82 -10.55 -10.17 -4.56
C ILE A 82 -10.31 -11.44 -5.37
N PRO A 83 -11.31 -11.99 -6.12
CA PRO A 83 -11.09 -13.23 -6.87
C PRO A 83 -9.98 -13.10 -7.93
N LYS A 84 -9.90 -11.93 -8.59
CA LYS A 84 -8.88 -11.69 -9.61
C LYS A 84 -7.49 -11.57 -9.01
N ALA A 85 -7.36 -10.84 -7.90
CA ALA A 85 -6.11 -10.72 -7.18
C ALA A 85 -5.63 -12.09 -6.66
N GLN A 86 -6.53 -12.89 -6.07
CA GLN A 86 -6.21 -14.26 -5.63
C GLN A 86 -5.77 -15.14 -6.80
N GLN A 87 -6.43 -15.03 -7.97
CA GLN A 87 -6.03 -15.78 -9.16
C GLN A 87 -4.62 -15.40 -9.64
N VAL A 88 -4.25 -14.11 -9.59
CA VAL A 88 -2.89 -13.66 -9.94
C VAL A 88 -1.87 -14.26 -8.98
N ILE A 89 -2.14 -14.21 -7.67
CA ILE A 89 -1.26 -14.78 -6.64
C ILE A 89 -1.09 -16.30 -6.82
N ALA A 90 -2.18 -17.01 -7.07
CA ALA A 90 -2.15 -18.46 -7.32
C ALA A 90 -1.33 -18.82 -8.56
N ARG A 91 -1.49 -18.08 -9.67
CA ARG A 91 -0.70 -18.27 -10.89
C ARG A 91 0.80 -18.06 -10.70
N LEU A 92 1.18 -17.20 -9.76
CA LEU A 92 2.57 -16.94 -9.42
C LEU A 92 3.15 -17.96 -8.42
N GLY A 93 2.32 -18.85 -7.85
CA GLY A 93 2.74 -19.84 -6.88
C GLY A 93 3.19 -19.28 -5.54
N ILE A 94 2.77 -18.04 -5.18
CA ILE A 94 3.21 -17.34 -3.97
C ILE A 94 2.11 -17.21 -2.90
N GLY A 95 1.04 -18.01 -3.00
CA GLY A 95 -0.12 -17.93 -2.10
C GLY A 95 0.19 -18.24 -0.62
N GLU A 96 1.30 -18.91 -0.31
CA GLU A 96 1.74 -19.13 1.06
C GLU A 96 2.28 -17.84 1.71
N SER A 97 2.91 -16.97 0.91
CA SER A 97 3.56 -15.75 1.38
C SER A 97 2.73 -14.48 1.15
N VAL A 98 1.82 -14.49 0.16
CA VAL A 98 0.99 -13.34 -0.18
C VAL A 98 -0.49 -13.72 -0.07
N LYS A 99 -1.20 -13.15 0.90
CA LYS A 99 -2.64 -13.37 1.12
C LYS A 99 -3.45 -12.19 0.60
N VAL A 100 -4.64 -12.45 0.07
CA VAL A 100 -5.57 -11.40 -0.39
C VAL A 100 -6.90 -11.57 0.33
N LEU A 101 -7.37 -10.51 1.00
CA LEU A 101 -8.58 -10.53 1.83
C LEU A 101 -9.51 -9.37 1.44
N TYR A 102 -10.80 -9.62 1.51
CA TYR A 102 -11.82 -8.57 1.47
C TYR A 102 -11.93 -7.92 2.84
N LYS A 103 -11.43 -6.71 2.99
CA LYS A 103 -11.47 -5.93 4.24
C LYS A 103 -11.37 -4.44 3.92
N ASP A 104 -11.92 -3.62 4.80
CA ASP A 104 -11.76 -2.17 4.77
C ASP A 104 -10.62 -1.75 5.70
N GLY A 105 -9.67 -0.97 5.17
CA GLY A 105 -8.53 -0.47 5.94
C GLY A 105 -8.89 0.60 6.99
N GLY A 106 -10.11 1.10 7.01
CA GLY A 106 -10.64 2.00 8.03
C GLY A 106 -11.55 1.30 9.04
N CYS A 107 -11.57 -0.04 9.07
CA CYS A 107 -12.46 -0.81 9.92
C CYS A 107 -11.74 -1.41 11.13
N SER A 108 -12.41 -1.39 12.28
CA SER A 108 -11.89 -1.91 13.55
C SER A 108 -11.72 -3.45 13.61
N GLU A 109 -12.30 -4.19 12.65
CA GLU A 109 -12.20 -5.64 12.59
C GLU A 109 -10.84 -6.19 12.13
N LEU A 110 -9.94 -5.31 11.69
CA LEU A 110 -8.59 -5.70 11.28
C LEU A 110 -7.63 -5.61 12.45
N ASP A 111 -7.03 -6.74 12.80
CA ASP A 111 -5.94 -6.77 13.78
C ASP A 111 -4.64 -6.26 13.15
N TYR A 112 -4.30 -5.02 13.48
CA TYR A 112 -3.07 -4.37 13.00
C TYR A 112 -1.81 -4.83 13.72
N SER A 113 -1.93 -5.50 14.89
CA SER A 113 -0.79 -5.90 15.73
C SER A 113 0.16 -6.87 15.05
N GLN A 114 -0.33 -7.63 14.09
CA GLN A 114 0.46 -8.62 13.36
C GLN A 114 1.33 -8.04 12.23
N TYR A 115 1.20 -6.71 11.95
CA TYR A 115 1.93 -6.09 10.83
C TYR A 115 3.01 -5.13 11.32
N SER A 116 4.25 -5.37 10.89
CA SER A 116 5.38 -4.49 11.17
C SER A 116 5.51 -3.33 10.18
N VAL A 117 4.92 -3.50 8.99
CA VAL A 117 4.85 -2.49 7.93
C VAL A 117 3.44 -2.39 7.39
N ILE A 118 2.93 -1.18 7.21
CA ILE A 118 1.63 -0.93 6.59
C ILE A 118 1.82 0.02 5.41
N HIS A 119 1.38 -0.38 4.23
CA HIS A 119 1.47 0.39 3.01
C HIS A 119 0.08 0.86 2.56
N LEU A 120 -0.08 2.18 2.41
CA LEU A 120 -1.28 2.80 1.86
C LEU A 120 -1.06 3.12 0.38
N ALA A 121 -1.85 2.46 -0.48
CA ALA A 121 -1.80 2.71 -1.92
C ALA A 121 -2.31 4.10 -2.26
N LEU A 122 -1.89 4.63 -3.42
CA LEU A 122 -2.23 5.97 -3.88
C LEU A 122 -3.75 6.23 -3.98
N GLN A 123 -4.54 5.17 -4.24
CA GLN A 123 -5.99 5.28 -4.45
C GLN A 123 -6.85 5.01 -3.21
N VAL A 124 -6.22 4.79 -2.05
CA VAL A 124 -6.96 4.64 -0.79
C VAL A 124 -7.78 5.90 -0.53
N SER A 125 -9.06 5.74 -0.26
CA SER A 125 -9.99 6.85 -0.05
C SER A 125 -11.14 6.42 0.88
N PRO A 126 -11.44 7.23 1.92
CA PRO A 126 -10.75 8.46 2.32
C PRO A 126 -9.43 8.19 3.05
N ILE A 127 -8.34 8.75 2.54
CA ILE A 127 -6.98 8.46 3.05
C ILE A 127 -6.79 8.91 4.51
N GLU A 128 -7.36 10.06 4.90
CA GLU A 128 -7.24 10.59 6.26
C GLU A 128 -7.88 9.66 7.29
N GLN A 129 -9.06 9.14 6.98
CA GLN A 129 -9.77 8.20 7.87
C GLN A 129 -8.98 6.90 8.02
N VAL A 130 -8.51 6.32 6.92
CA VAL A 130 -7.72 5.08 6.95
C VAL A 130 -6.39 5.29 7.69
N PHE A 131 -5.70 6.41 7.42
CA PHE A 131 -4.44 6.73 8.09
C PHE A 131 -4.63 6.93 9.60
N SER A 132 -5.64 7.71 10.01
CA SER A 132 -5.94 7.94 11.43
C SER A 132 -6.28 6.63 12.14
N HIS A 133 -7.08 5.77 11.50
CA HIS A 133 -7.44 4.47 12.04
C HIS A 133 -6.22 3.57 12.21
N VAL A 134 -5.37 3.46 11.18
CA VAL A 134 -4.11 2.69 11.24
C VAL A 134 -3.19 3.24 12.32
N LYS A 135 -3.01 4.56 12.38
CA LYS A 135 -2.19 5.23 13.39
C LYS A 135 -2.66 4.93 14.82
N GLN A 136 -3.97 4.83 15.03
CA GLN A 136 -4.54 4.52 16.34
C GLN A 136 -4.29 3.06 16.75
N HIS A 137 -4.47 2.11 15.83
CA HIS A 137 -4.51 0.67 16.15
C HIS A 137 -3.20 -0.09 15.87
N ALA A 138 -2.28 0.47 15.08
CA ALA A 138 -0.97 -0.14 14.86
C ALA A 138 -0.12 -0.11 16.14
N LEU A 139 0.75 -1.10 16.29
CA LEU A 139 1.68 -1.15 17.42
C LEU A 139 2.78 -0.07 17.31
N PRO A 140 3.33 0.39 18.43
CA PRO A 140 4.54 1.19 18.41
C PRO A 140 5.67 0.51 17.63
N GLY A 141 6.39 1.29 16.83
CA GLY A 141 7.42 0.77 15.91
C GLY A 141 6.91 0.38 14.53
N THR A 142 5.59 0.24 14.33
CA THR A 142 5.03 -0.03 13.00
C THR A 142 5.37 1.10 12.03
N ARG A 143 5.86 0.73 10.85
CA ARG A 143 6.30 1.63 9.77
C ARG A 143 5.18 1.76 8.74
N LEU A 144 4.66 2.98 8.54
CA LEU A 144 3.60 3.28 7.59
C LEU A 144 4.20 3.96 6.36
N LEU A 145 4.05 3.33 5.20
CA LEU A 145 4.40 3.89 3.91
C LEU A 145 3.15 4.46 3.23
N MET A 146 3.20 5.71 2.84
CA MET A 146 2.08 6.40 2.19
C MET A 146 2.52 7.02 0.88
N ARG A 147 1.92 6.59 -0.21
CA ARG A 147 2.15 7.17 -1.54
C ARG A 147 1.41 8.47 -1.70
N ARG A 148 2.10 9.45 -2.26
CA ARG A 148 1.55 10.74 -2.67
C ARG A 148 1.53 10.87 -4.19
N PRO A 149 0.52 11.50 -4.77
CA PRO A 149 0.47 11.75 -6.20
C PRO A 149 1.55 12.76 -6.63
N LYS A 150 1.76 12.87 -7.93
CA LYS A 150 2.43 14.03 -8.52
C LYS A 150 1.60 15.29 -8.30
N ILE A 151 2.25 16.45 -8.15
CA ILE A 151 1.59 17.74 -7.87
C ILE A 151 0.45 18.04 -8.86
N TYR A 152 0.64 17.77 -10.14
CA TYR A 152 -0.39 18.00 -11.16
C TYR A 152 -1.58 17.05 -11.08
N LEU A 153 -1.49 15.97 -10.29
CA LEU A 153 -2.56 15.01 -10.02
C LEU A 153 -3.19 15.20 -8.63
N ASP A 154 -2.70 16.14 -7.85
CA ASP A 154 -3.06 16.34 -6.45
C ASP A 154 -4.57 16.51 -6.23
N ASN A 155 -5.24 17.23 -7.14
CA ASN A 155 -6.69 17.43 -7.07
C ASN A 155 -7.53 16.18 -7.40
N MET A 156 -6.87 15.10 -7.86
CA MET A 156 -7.52 13.86 -8.29
C MET A 156 -7.50 12.78 -7.20
N TYR A 157 -6.77 13.00 -6.10
CA TYR A 157 -6.60 12.06 -5.00
C TYR A 157 -6.95 12.74 -3.67
N CYS A 158 -7.35 11.93 -2.68
CA CYS A 158 -7.52 12.41 -1.32
C CYS A 158 -6.15 12.78 -0.74
N ARG A 159 -6.11 13.85 0.06
CA ARG A 159 -4.88 14.35 0.71
C ARG A 159 -4.93 14.09 2.20
N LEU A 160 -3.77 13.86 2.79
CA LEU A 160 -3.55 14.02 4.22
C LEU A 160 -3.24 15.49 4.54
N SER A 161 -3.66 15.96 5.71
CA SER A 161 -3.37 17.31 6.13
C SER A 161 -1.87 17.58 6.20
N HIS A 162 -1.44 18.78 5.82
CA HIS A 162 -0.02 19.15 5.73
C HIS A 162 0.72 19.02 7.08
N ASN A 163 0.01 19.23 8.20
CA ASN A 163 0.60 19.26 9.53
C ASN A 163 1.03 17.89 10.07
N GLU A 164 0.41 16.79 9.61
CA GLU A 164 0.78 15.46 10.09
C GLU A 164 2.03 14.87 9.40
N LEU A 165 2.42 15.44 8.27
CA LEU A 165 3.44 14.88 7.38
C LEU A 165 4.67 15.74 7.22
N SER A 166 4.68 16.97 7.76
CA SER A 166 5.85 17.83 7.77
C SER A 166 7.01 17.17 8.52
N HIS A 167 8.21 17.28 7.95
CA HIS A 167 9.46 16.73 8.52
C HIS A 167 9.58 15.20 8.61
N ARG A 168 8.73 14.44 7.87
CA ARG A 168 8.85 12.98 7.81
C ARG A 168 9.84 12.54 6.73
N PRO A 169 10.57 11.44 6.93
CA PRO A 169 11.37 10.85 5.86
C PRO A 169 10.51 10.53 4.64
N TYR A 170 11.01 10.84 3.47
CA TYR A 170 10.31 10.55 2.21
C TYR A 170 11.28 10.23 1.10
N ILE A 171 10.76 9.59 0.05
CA ILE A 171 11.51 9.32 -1.17
C ILE A 171 10.69 9.73 -2.39
N THR A 172 11.34 10.30 -3.40
CA THR A 172 10.69 10.73 -4.64
C THR A 172 10.78 9.65 -5.72
N HIS A 173 9.77 9.63 -6.59
CA HIS A 173 9.68 8.66 -7.67
C HIS A 173 9.66 9.32 -9.04
N LYS A 174 10.37 8.71 -10.01
CA LYS A 174 10.30 9.10 -11.42
C LYS A 174 9.07 8.50 -12.14
N SER A 175 8.12 7.93 -11.40
CA SER A 175 6.92 7.34 -11.96
C SER A 175 5.94 8.40 -12.46
N ARG A 176 4.97 7.99 -13.31
CA ARG A 176 4.00 8.90 -13.90
C ARG A 176 3.00 9.45 -12.88
N ASN A 177 2.52 8.62 -11.96
CA ASN A 177 1.44 8.97 -11.05
C ASN A 177 1.92 9.19 -9.62
N ILE A 178 2.92 8.42 -9.16
CA ILE A 178 3.44 8.49 -7.80
C ILE A 178 4.55 9.53 -7.75
N GLY A 179 4.34 10.58 -6.97
CA GLY A 179 5.32 11.66 -6.76
C GLY A 179 6.36 11.30 -5.72
N SER A 180 5.88 10.85 -4.56
CA SER A 180 6.71 10.45 -3.44
C SER A 180 6.02 9.40 -2.57
N THR A 181 6.80 8.78 -1.70
CA THR A 181 6.29 7.95 -0.60
C THR A 181 6.87 8.51 0.69
N LEU A 182 5.98 8.72 1.67
CA LEU A 182 6.32 9.16 3.02
C LEU A 182 6.43 7.95 3.94
N LEU A 183 7.34 8.03 4.91
CA LEU A 183 7.47 7.09 5.99
C LEU A 183 7.03 7.74 7.30
N TYR A 184 6.05 7.13 7.96
CA TYR A 184 5.67 7.43 9.33
C TYR A 184 5.98 6.20 10.19
N THR A 185 6.66 6.39 11.33
CA THR A 185 6.86 5.34 12.32
C THR A 185 6.01 5.65 13.54
N LYS A 186 5.14 4.72 13.94
CA LYS A 186 4.29 4.86 15.14
C LYS A 186 5.20 5.00 16.36
N GLN A 187 5.09 6.13 17.06
CA GLN A 187 5.82 6.39 18.29
C GLN A 187 5.16 5.62 19.46
N MET A 188 5.95 5.30 20.47
CA MET A 188 5.38 4.94 21.77
C MET A 188 4.69 6.21 22.33
N GLU A 189 3.44 6.08 22.74
CA GLU A 189 2.82 7.12 23.55
C GLU A 189 3.50 7.06 24.92
N VAL A 190 4.33 8.05 25.19
CA VAL A 190 4.82 8.25 26.56
C VAL A 190 3.59 8.66 27.35
N ALA A 191 3.06 7.75 28.18
CA ALA A 191 2.03 8.09 29.14
C ALA A 191 2.56 9.29 29.92
N GLY A 192 1.89 10.46 29.76
CA GLY A 192 2.33 11.69 30.39
C GLY A 192 2.45 11.46 31.89
N ALA A 193 3.66 11.62 32.38
CA ALA A 193 3.87 11.82 33.79
C ALA A 193 3.24 13.16 34.19
N PHE A 194 1.97 13.11 34.54
CA PHE A 194 1.37 14.18 35.33
C PHE A 194 1.81 13.93 36.76
N ALA A 195 2.87 14.61 37.15
CA ALA A 195 3.20 14.88 38.54
C ALA A 195 2.48 16.16 38.97
#